data_60ec44b54b6be966d2eedcb2fd8eb5f1
#
_entry.id   60ec44b54b6be966d2eedcb2fd8eb5f1
#
_cell.length_a   1.000
_cell.length_b   1.000
_cell.length_c   1.000
_cell.angle_alpha   90.00
_cell.angle_beta   90.00
_cell.angle_gamma   90.00
#
_symmetry.space_group_name_H-M   'P 1'
#
loop_
_entity.id
_entity.type
_entity.pdbx_description
1 polymer ?
#
loop_
_entity_poly.entity_id
_entity_poly.type
_entity_poly.pdbx_seq_one_letter_code
_entity_poly.pdbx_strand_id
1 'polypeptide(L)'
;VLRPHGRSVAWLIPAVLAAACAAAAELGPPAARLAALPPLDAATSLLVVAPHPDDETLCCAGVIQRVVRAGGRASVVWVTSGDASFLDLLLIETSLTRSATRQRDLAARRMREARTATALLGVAGDRQLFLGYPDRGVLTLLRDHHDTVFTSRFTGAAAVPYPDALFPGHAYTGASLERDFAAVLERVRPTLVLAPSPRDSHPDHRAAALLTLHALASRGELSALRCWIVHGGEGWPSPRELSPGLPLMRAPLLERVPLAPFELTPAEEDLKLAAVRAYPTQLTTLAPFLLAFVRTTESFSAAQ
;
A
#
# COMPACT_ATOMS: atom_id res chain seq x y z
N VAL A 1 -9.96 -7.02 77.78
CA VAL A 1 -8.75 -7.14 76.96
C VAL A 1 -9.19 -7.59 75.56
N LEU A 2 -9.39 -6.65 74.64
CA LEU A 2 -9.74 -6.91 73.22
C LEU A 2 -8.43 -6.78 72.40
N ARG A 3 -8.03 -7.83 71.68
CA ARG A 3 -6.94 -7.79 70.68
C ARG A 3 -7.49 -7.36 69.33
N PRO A 4 -6.85 -6.42 68.61
CA PRO A 4 -7.24 -6.09 67.26
C PRO A 4 -6.61 -7.07 66.26
N HIS A 5 -7.42 -7.68 65.39
CA HIS A 5 -6.96 -8.40 64.22
C HIS A 5 -6.65 -7.40 63.09
N GLY A 6 -5.40 -6.98 62.96
CA GLY A 6 -4.91 -6.28 61.78
C GLY A 6 -4.63 -7.27 60.63
N ARG A 7 -5.49 -7.33 59.65
CA ARG A 7 -5.17 -7.98 58.36
C ARG A 7 -4.35 -7.06 57.50
N SER A 8 -3.12 -7.46 57.22
CA SER A 8 -2.15 -6.74 56.38
C SER A 8 -2.62 -6.71 54.91
N VAL A 9 -3.03 -5.55 54.46
CA VAL A 9 -3.38 -5.28 53.04
C VAL A 9 -2.14 -4.97 52.20
N ALA A 10 -0.94 -5.05 52.78
CA ALA A 10 0.30 -4.54 52.17
C ALA A 10 0.92 -5.41 51.06
N TRP A 11 0.40 -6.63 50.78
CA TRP A 11 1.05 -7.56 49.84
C TRP A 11 0.36 -7.69 48.48
N LEU A 12 -0.79 -7.04 48.23
CA LEU A 12 -1.52 -7.12 46.97
C LEU A 12 -1.09 -6.07 45.92
N ILE A 13 -0.53 -4.94 46.37
CA ILE A 13 -0.14 -3.84 45.48
C ILE A 13 1.03 -4.19 44.56
N PRO A 14 2.13 -4.83 45.00
CA PRO A 14 3.25 -5.15 44.11
C PRO A 14 2.90 -6.23 43.06
N ALA A 15 2.03 -7.18 43.36
CA ALA A 15 1.62 -8.23 42.44
C ALA A 15 0.75 -7.67 41.31
N VAL A 16 -0.15 -6.74 41.60
CA VAL A 16 -1.02 -6.07 40.59
C VAL A 16 -0.18 -5.14 39.72
N LEU A 17 0.80 -4.42 40.29
CA LEU A 17 1.71 -3.59 39.49
C LEU A 17 2.63 -4.44 38.58
N ALA A 18 3.14 -5.58 39.09
CA ALA A 18 3.97 -6.47 38.28
C ALA A 18 3.18 -7.12 37.15
N ALA A 19 1.93 -7.51 37.36
CA ALA A 19 1.05 -8.04 36.32
C ALA A 19 0.67 -6.95 35.28
N ALA A 20 0.43 -5.72 35.72
CA ALA A 20 0.15 -4.59 34.81
C ALA A 20 1.38 -4.19 34.00
N CYS A 21 2.58 -4.24 34.56
CA CYS A 21 3.84 -4.01 33.85
C CYS A 21 4.16 -5.13 32.86
N ALA A 22 3.89 -6.40 33.21
CA ALA A 22 4.06 -7.54 32.32
C ALA A 22 3.10 -7.45 31.11
N ALA A 23 1.81 -7.18 31.37
CA ALA A 23 0.81 -6.97 30.31
C ALA A 23 1.14 -5.76 29.42
N ALA A 24 1.73 -4.69 29.97
CA ALA A 24 2.18 -3.53 29.19
C ALA A 24 3.43 -3.84 28.36
N ALA A 25 4.31 -4.74 28.83
CA ALA A 25 5.50 -5.18 28.08
C ALA A 25 5.14 -6.10 26.91
N GLU A 26 4.13 -6.97 27.06
CA GLU A 26 3.61 -7.82 25.98
C GLU A 26 2.92 -7.02 24.86
N LEU A 27 2.40 -5.82 25.16
CA LEU A 27 1.71 -4.96 24.20
C LEU A 27 2.66 -4.05 23.39
N GLY A 28 3.95 -4.03 23.65
CA GLY A 28 4.94 -3.14 23.03
C GLY A 28 4.73 -1.65 23.35
N PRO A 29 5.60 -0.77 22.88
CA PRO A 29 5.48 0.67 23.12
C PRO A 29 4.22 1.24 22.43
N PRO A 30 3.58 2.28 22.99
CA PRO A 30 2.32 2.85 22.49
C PRO A 30 2.31 3.16 20.98
N ALA A 31 3.42 3.69 20.46
CA ALA A 31 3.56 4.03 19.04
C ALA A 31 3.59 2.78 18.13
N ALA A 32 4.17 1.66 18.59
CA ALA A 32 4.15 0.40 17.84
C ALA A 32 2.75 -0.23 17.82
N ARG A 33 1.96 -0.06 18.88
CA ARG A 33 0.55 -0.47 18.90
C ARG A 33 -0.31 0.29 17.89
N LEU A 34 -0.06 1.58 17.69
CA LEU A 34 -0.75 2.36 16.68
C LEU A 34 -0.35 1.96 15.24
N ALA A 35 0.83 1.38 15.06
CA ALA A 35 1.29 0.85 13.78
C ALA A 35 0.70 -0.54 13.46
N ALA A 36 0.33 -1.32 14.47
CA ALA A 36 -0.24 -2.64 14.28
C ALA A 36 -1.57 -2.59 13.52
N LEU A 37 -1.82 -3.62 12.71
CA LEU A 37 -3.12 -3.78 12.08
C LEU A 37 -4.16 -4.18 13.14
N PRO A 38 -5.43 -3.72 12.98
CA PRO A 38 -6.52 -4.24 13.79
C PRO A 38 -6.74 -5.74 13.51
N PRO A 39 -7.49 -6.46 14.36
CA PRO A 39 -7.94 -7.80 14.04
C PRO A 39 -8.64 -7.83 12.68
N LEU A 40 -8.27 -8.81 11.84
CA LEU A 40 -8.83 -8.99 10.50
C LEU A 40 -9.93 -10.04 10.56
N ASP A 41 -11.14 -9.67 10.23
CA ASP A 41 -12.35 -10.51 10.32
C ASP A 41 -13.32 -10.26 9.15
N ALA A 42 -14.49 -10.87 9.20
CA ALA A 42 -15.53 -10.74 8.18
C ALA A 42 -16.11 -9.31 8.05
N ALA A 43 -15.96 -8.47 9.07
CA ALA A 43 -16.39 -7.06 9.02
C ALA A 43 -15.32 -6.16 8.38
N THR A 44 -14.09 -6.67 8.18
CA THR A 44 -12.99 -5.88 7.60
C THR A 44 -13.27 -5.53 6.15
N SER A 45 -13.30 -4.23 5.85
CA SER A 45 -13.30 -3.66 4.50
C SER A 45 -11.95 -3.01 4.27
N LEU A 46 -11.05 -3.72 3.60
CA LEU A 46 -9.69 -3.26 3.28
C LEU A 46 -9.70 -2.45 1.98
N LEU A 47 -9.03 -1.30 1.99
CA LEU A 47 -8.62 -0.57 0.79
C LEU A 47 -7.09 -0.47 0.76
N VAL A 48 -6.47 -1.02 -0.27
CA VAL A 48 -5.05 -0.79 -0.57
C VAL A 48 -4.95 0.31 -1.63
N VAL A 49 -4.23 1.38 -1.31
CA VAL A 49 -3.96 2.50 -2.23
C VAL A 49 -2.59 2.26 -2.85
N ALA A 50 -2.55 1.88 -4.10
CA ALA A 50 -1.34 1.59 -4.87
C ALA A 50 -1.07 2.73 -5.86
N PRO A 51 0.07 3.42 -5.81
CA PRO A 51 0.47 4.38 -6.83
C PRO A 51 0.57 3.75 -8.21
N HIS A 52 1.20 2.57 -8.32
CA HIS A 52 1.42 1.87 -9.58
C HIS A 52 0.97 0.41 -9.50
N PRO A 53 0.69 -0.23 -10.65
CA PRO A 53 0.47 -1.68 -10.74
C PRO A 53 1.74 -2.43 -10.35
N ASP A 54 1.71 -3.16 -9.25
CA ASP A 54 2.68 -3.98 -8.53
C ASP A 54 2.81 -3.63 -7.04
N ASP A 55 2.70 -2.35 -6.66
CA ASP A 55 2.88 -1.87 -5.29
C ASP A 55 2.02 -2.62 -4.26
N GLU A 56 0.74 -2.90 -4.58
CA GLU A 56 -0.20 -3.60 -3.69
C GLU A 56 0.24 -5.04 -3.40
N THR A 57 0.91 -5.66 -4.35
CA THR A 57 1.46 -7.01 -4.20
C THR A 57 2.75 -6.98 -3.40
N LEU A 58 3.61 -5.98 -3.62
CA LEU A 58 4.87 -5.82 -2.90
C LEU A 58 4.66 -5.52 -1.42
N CYS A 59 3.72 -4.60 -1.10
CA CYS A 59 3.49 -4.15 0.26
C CYS A 59 2.56 -5.04 1.09
N CYS A 60 1.52 -5.59 0.48
CA CYS A 60 0.28 -5.89 1.18
C CYS A 60 -0.36 -7.24 0.79
N ALA A 61 0.32 -8.09 0.03
CA ALA A 61 -0.21 -9.37 -0.46
C ALA A 61 -0.66 -10.29 0.68
N GLY A 62 0.09 -10.34 1.78
CA GLY A 62 -0.26 -11.16 2.95
C GLY A 62 -1.51 -10.64 3.66
N VAL A 63 -1.61 -9.31 3.83
CA VAL A 63 -2.81 -8.70 4.45
C VAL A 63 -4.04 -8.93 3.59
N ILE A 64 -3.93 -8.73 2.26
CA ILE A 64 -5.04 -8.98 1.31
C ILE A 64 -5.55 -10.42 1.46
N GLN A 65 -4.66 -11.41 1.40
CA GLN A 65 -5.00 -12.82 1.54
C GLN A 65 -5.71 -13.11 2.87
N ARG A 66 -5.20 -12.54 3.96
CA ARG A 66 -5.74 -12.79 5.30
C ARG A 66 -7.11 -12.17 5.50
N VAL A 67 -7.36 -10.97 4.98
CA VAL A 67 -8.68 -10.34 4.99
C VAL A 67 -9.69 -11.18 4.21
N VAL A 68 -9.33 -11.61 2.99
CA VAL A 68 -10.22 -12.44 2.16
C VAL A 68 -10.52 -13.78 2.84
N ARG A 69 -9.49 -14.43 3.39
CA ARG A 69 -9.65 -15.72 4.10
C ARG A 69 -10.51 -15.60 5.37
N ALA A 70 -10.47 -14.45 6.04
CA ALA A 70 -11.31 -14.17 7.19
C ALA A 70 -12.77 -13.81 6.82
N GLY A 71 -13.14 -13.84 5.54
CA GLY A 71 -14.47 -13.48 5.05
C GLY A 71 -14.69 -11.97 4.88
N GLY A 72 -13.66 -11.15 5.08
CA GLY A 72 -13.67 -9.72 4.82
C GLY A 72 -13.60 -9.39 3.31
N ARG A 73 -13.57 -8.11 3.00
CA ARG A 73 -13.52 -7.62 1.61
C ARG A 73 -12.23 -6.83 1.40
N ALA A 74 -11.47 -7.19 0.37
CA ALA A 74 -10.30 -6.44 -0.06
C ALA A 74 -10.59 -5.70 -1.37
N SER A 75 -10.23 -4.42 -1.42
CA SER A 75 -10.27 -3.59 -2.62
C SER A 75 -8.89 -2.98 -2.85
N VAL A 76 -8.51 -2.82 -4.11
CA VAL A 76 -7.28 -2.12 -4.51
C VAL A 76 -7.66 -0.97 -5.40
N VAL A 77 -7.11 0.21 -5.13
CA VAL A 77 -7.18 1.36 -6.03
C VAL A 77 -5.78 1.70 -6.54
N TRP A 78 -5.60 1.64 -7.85
CA TRP A 78 -4.38 2.11 -8.51
C TRP A 78 -4.58 3.56 -8.95
N VAL A 79 -3.72 4.45 -8.45
CA VAL A 79 -3.78 5.87 -8.77
C VAL A 79 -3.38 6.09 -10.24
N THR A 80 -2.30 5.44 -10.68
CA THR A 80 -1.84 5.47 -12.07
C THR A 80 -1.97 4.10 -12.72
N SER A 81 -1.82 4.06 -14.04
CA SER A 81 -1.74 2.80 -14.79
C SER A 81 -0.30 2.40 -15.14
N GLY A 82 0.71 3.12 -14.60
CA GLY A 82 2.12 2.84 -14.83
C GLY A 82 2.57 3.14 -16.26
N ASP A 83 2.11 4.25 -16.83
CA ASP A 83 2.31 4.65 -18.22
C ASP A 83 3.59 5.47 -18.48
N ALA A 84 4.51 5.55 -17.51
CA ALA A 84 5.76 6.31 -17.64
C ALA A 84 7.03 5.44 -17.59
N SER A 85 6.91 4.12 -17.75
CA SER A 85 8.07 3.24 -17.76
C SER A 85 8.74 3.22 -19.13
N PHE A 86 9.82 4.02 -19.27
CA PHE A 86 10.62 4.03 -20.51
C PHE A 86 11.51 2.79 -20.63
N LEU A 87 12.01 2.28 -19.53
CA LEU A 87 12.90 1.11 -19.54
C LEU A 87 12.15 -0.15 -19.98
N ASP A 88 10.89 -0.30 -19.55
CA ASP A 88 10.05 -1.41 -19.98
C ASP A 88 9.78 -1.35 -21.49
N LEU A 89 9.49 -0.17 -22.03
CA LEU A 89 9.33 -0.01 -23.49
C LEU A 89 10.59 -0.35 -24.26
N LEU A 90 11.75 0.10 -23.78
CA LEU A 90 13.02 -0.15 -24.44
C LEU A 90 13.36 -1.63 -24.51
N LEU A 91 13.12 -2.38 -23.41
CA LEU A 91 13.52 -3.79 -23.30
C LEU A 91 12.45 -4.76 -23.82
N ILE A 92 11.16 -4.43 -23.64
CA ILE A 92 10.08 -5.32 -24.06
C ILE A 92 9.77 -5.15 -25.55
N GLU A 93 9.80 -3.92 -26.06
CA GLU A 93 9.39 -3.62 -27.45
C GLU A 93 10.57 -3.31 -28.38
N THR A 94 11.81 -3.37 -27.89
CA THR A 94 13.03 -3.08 -28.67
C THR A 94 12.98 -1.75 -29.43
N SER A 95 12.20 -0.79 -28.94
CA SER A 95 11.95 0.47 -29.61
C SER A 95 12.66 1.64 -28.93
N LEU A 96 13.48 2.35 -29.68
CA LEU A 96 14.17 3.57 -29.23
C LEU A 96 13.27 4.82 -29.27
N THR A 97 12.07 4.72 -29.85
CA THR A 97 11.16 5.87 -30.01
C THR A 97 10.06 5.84 -28.97
N ARG A 98 9.96 6.93 -28.19
CA ARG A 98 8.80 7.16 -27.31
C ARG A 98 7.56 7.39 -28.17
N SER A 99 6.59 6.49 -28.08
CA SER A 99 5.28 6.64 -28.70
C SER A 99 4.22 6.72 -27.62
N ALA A 100 3.38 7.76 -27.68
CA ALA A 100 2.25 7.92 -26.77
C ALA A 100 1.29 6.71 -26.81
N THR A 101 1.10 6.12 -27.98
CA THR A 101 0.29 4.92 -28.16
C THR A 101 0.91 3.72 -27.42
N ARG A 102 2.21 3.48 -27.60
CA ARG A 102 2.90 2.36 -26.94
C ARG A 102 2.91 2.50 -25.40
N GLN A 103 3.04 3.73 -24.89
CA GLN A 103 2.91 3.97 -23.44
C GLN A 103 1.52 3.60 -22.92
N ARG A 104 0.47 3.95 -23.66
CA ARG A 104 -0.91 3.55 -23.30
C ARG A 104 -1.12 2.04 -23.43
N ASP A 105 -0.54 1.39 -24.44
CA ASP A 105 -0.62 -0.06 -24.63
C ASP A 105 0.11 -0.81 -23.50
N LEU A 106 1.28 -0.30 -23.08
CA LEU A 106 2.02 -0.81 -21.91
C LEU A 106 1.17 -0.67 -20.64
N ALA A 107 0.59 0.49 -20.39
CA ALA A 107 -0.29 0.71 -19.25
C ALA A 107 -1.48 -0.25 -19.25
N ALA A 108 -2.15 -0.44 -20.38
CA ALA A 108 -3.25 -1.39 -20.51
C ALA A 108 -2.79 -2.84 -20.21
N ARG A 109 -1.55 -3.20 -20.57
CA ARG A 109 -0.95 -4.50 -20.22
C ARG A 109 -0.70 -4.59 -18.71
N ARG A 110 -0.10 -3.59 -18.09
CA ARG A 110 0.15 -3.53 -16.64
C ARG A 110 -1.17 -3.59 -15.83
N MET A 111 -2.22 -2.92 -16.30
CA MET A 111 -3.55 -3.04 -15.67
C MET A 111 -4.07 -4.49 -15.69
N ARG A 112 -3.88 -5.22 -16.80
CA ARG A 112 -4.27 -6.64 -16.87
C ARG A 112 -3.41 -7.52 -15.95
N GLU A 113 -2.11 -7.28 -15.87
CA GLU A 113 -1.21 -7.97 -14.95
C GLU A 113 -1.61 -7.75 -13.50
N ALA A 114 -1.91 -6.52 -13.10
CA ALA A 114 -2.40 -6.17 -11.76
C ALA A 114 -3.74 -6.85 -11.43
N ARG A 115 -4.66 -6.93 -12.39
CA ARG A 115 -5.90 -7.69 -12.22
C ARG A 115 -5.63 -9.17 -11.98
N THR A 116 -4.70 -9.76 -12.72
CA THR A 116 -4.31 -11.18 -12.57
C THR A 116 -3.65 -11.40 -11.21
N ALA A 117 -2.69 -10.56 -10.83
CA ALA A 117 -1.97 -10.68 -9.57
C ALA A 117 -2.92 -10.58 -8.36
N THR A 118 -3.78 -9.57 -8.35
CA THR A 118 -4.72 -9.38 -7.24
C THR A 118 -5.86 -10.38 -7.21
N ALA A 119 -6.27 -10.93 -8.36
CA ALA A 119 -7.21 -12.07 -8.41
C ALA A 119 -6.61 -13.33 -7.77
N LEU A 120 -5.31 -13.61 -7.94
CA LEU A 120 -4.61 -14.68 -7.23
C LEU A 120 -4.66 -14.48 -5.71
N LEU A 121 -4.61 -13.23 -5.24
CA LEU A 121 -4.71 -12.88 -3.82
C LEU A 121 -6.17 -12.90 -3.29
N GLY A 122 -7.16 -13.14 -4.17
CA GLY A 122 -8.57 -13.23 -3.83
C GLY A 122 -9.36 -11.92 -3.94
N VAL A 123 -8.80 -10.88 -4.58
CA VAL A 123 -9.54 -9.63 -4.83
C VAL A 123 -10.53 -9.82 -5.95
N ALA A 124 -11.82 -9.59 -5.69
CA ALA A 124 -12.87 -9.67 -6.69
C ALA A 124 -12.72 -8.60 -7.79
N GLY A 125 -13.12 -8.90 -9.02
CA GLY A 125 -12.90 -8.01 -10.17
C GLY A 125 -13.56 -6.63 -10.05
N ASP A 126 -14.72 -6.54 -9.40
CA ASP A 126 -15.43 -5.28 -9.14
C ASP A 126 -14.78 -4.42 -8.03
N ARG A 127 -13.74 -4.97 -7.37
CA ARG A 127 -12.92 -4.34 -6.32
C ARG A 127 -11.51 -3.97 -6.77
N GLN A 128 -11.22 -4.16 -8.06
CA GLN A 128 -9.97 -3.79 -8.73
C GLN A 128 -10.19 -2.46 -9.47
N LEU A 129 -9.85 -1.34 -8.81
CA LEU A 129 -10.27 0.00 -9.18
C LEU A 129 -9.08 0.79 -9.75
N PHE A 130 -9.10 1.14 -11.04
CA PHE A 130 -8.08 1.98 -11.66
C PHE A 130 -8.59 3.41 -11.81
N LEU A 131 -7.84 4.40 -11.31
CA LEU A 131 -8.12 5.81 -11.55
C LEU A 131 -7.51 6.28 -12.88
N GLY A 132 -6.33 5.77 -13.24
CA GLY A 132 -5.71 6.03 -14.55
C GLY A 132 -5.08 7.42 -14.69
N TYR A 133 -4.72 8.06 -13.58
CA TYR A 133 -3.98 9.31 -13.57
C TYR A 133 -2.53 9.12 -14.06
N PRO A 134 -1.84 10.19 -14.51
CA PRO A 134 -0.56 10.06 -15.18
C PRO A 134 0.55 9.63 -14.21
N ASP A 135 1.24 8.53 -14.53
CA ASP A 135 2.45 8.10 -13.83
C ASP A 135 3.53 9.20 -13.93
N ARG A 136 4.26 9.44 -12.84
CA ARG A 136 5.19 10.57 -12.63
C ARG A 136 4.55 11.95 -12.72
N GLY A 137 3.22 12.02 -12.62
CA GLY A 137 2.47 13.27 -12.69
C GLY A 137 1.63 13.56 -11.46
N VAL A 138 1.40 12.58 -10.56
CA VAL A 138 0.44 12.71 -9.45
C VAL A 138 0.81 13.87 -8.52
N LEU A 139 2.09 13.99 -8.14
CA LEU A 139 2.55 15.09 -7.27
C LEU A 139 2.37 16.45 -7.97
N THR A 140 2.66 16.52 -9.27
CA THR A 140 2.51 17.75 -10.07
C THR A 140 1.04 18.16 -10.17
N LEU A 141 0.12 17.20 -10.32
CA LEU A 141 -1.32 17.48 -10.31
C LEU A 141 -1.76 18.13 -9.00
N LEU A 142 -1.41 17.55 -7.86
CA LEU A 142 -1.83 18.06 -6.56
C LEU A 142 -1.20 19.42 -6.21
N ARG A 143 0.05 19.65 -6.62
CA ARG A 143 0.80 20.85 -6.27
C ARG A 143 0.60 22.01 -7.23
N ASP A 144 0.71 21.74 -8.54
CA ASP A 144 0.87 22.78 -9.57
C ASP A 144 -0.33 22.87 -10.53
N HIS A 145 -1.13 21.80 -10.62
CA HIS A 145 -2.24 21.67 -11.55
C HIS A 145 -3.55 21.30 -10.87
N HIS A 146 -3.80 21.87 -9.67
CA HIS A 146 -5.02 21.54 -8.94
C HIS A 146 -6.28 21.88 -9.75
N ASP A 147 -6.36 23.09 -10.30
CA ASP A 147 -7.51 23.58 -11.08
C ASP A 147 -7.20 23.75 -12.58
N THR A 148 -5.99 23.45 -13.01
CA THR A 148 -5.57 23.57 -14.42
C THR A 148 -5.23 22.21 -14.99
N VAL A 149 -5.51 22.02 -16.28
CA VAL A 149 -5.29 20.73 -16.94
C VAL A 149 -3.80 20.49 -17.17
N PHE A 150 -3.31 19.35 -16.69
CA PHE A 150 -1.98 18.82 -16.95
C PHE A 150 -1.99 17.93 -18.19
N THR A 151 -0.93 17.97 -19.00
CA THR A 151 -0.72 17.05 -20.11
C THR A 151 0.47 16.13 -19.81
N SER A 152 0.23 14.82 -19.79
CA SER A 152 1.29 13.82 -19.60
C SER A 152 2.31 13.88 -20.72
N ARG A 153 3.58 14.09 -20.38
CA ARG A 153 4.69 14.07 -21.36
C ARG A 153 4.97 12.67 -21.94
N PHE A 154 4.41 11.61 -21.33
CA PHE A 154 4.63 10.23 -21.75
C PHE A 154 3.54 9.78 -22.73
N THR A 155 2.28 10.03 -22.40
CA THR A 155 1.13 9.60 -23.21
C THR A 155 0.53 10.70 -24.09
N GLY A 156 0.91 11.97 -23.85
CA GLY A 156 0.27 13.13 -24.48
C GLY A 156 -1.18 13.34 -24.05
N ALA A 157 -1.69 12.54 -23.11
CA ALA A 157 -3.05 12.66 -22.62
C ALA A 157 -3.20 13.81 -21.62
N ALA A 158 -4.35 14.48 -21.66
CA ALA A 158 -4.76 15.53 -20.73
C ALA A 158 -5.96 15.09 -19.86
N ALA A 159 -6.41 13.87 -20.07
CA ALA A 159 -7.51 13.22 -19.38
C ALA A 159 -7.26 11.71 -19.32
N VAL A 160 -7.97 10.99 -18.45
CA VAL A 160 -7.87 9.53 -18.27
C VAL A 160 -8.19 8.82 -19.59
N PRO A 161 -7.19 8.18 -20.26
CA PRO A 161 -7.39 7.64 -21.60
C PRO A 161 -7.82 6.17 -21.62
N TYR A 162 -7.98 5.56 -20.45
CA TYR A 162 -8.22 4.10 -20.29
C TYR A 162 -9.71 3.81 -20.14
N PRO A 163 -10.34 3.07 -21.07
CA PRO A 163 -11.78 2.72 -20.98
C PRO A 163 -12.12 1.89 -19.73
N ASP A 164 -11.16 1.09 -19.26
CA ASP A 164 -11.30 0.23 -18.08
C ASP A 164 -11.00 0.94 -16.75
N ALA A 165 -10.67 2.22 -16.76
CA ALA A 165 -10.56 3.05 -15.57
C ALA A 165 -11.95 3.34 -14.99
N LEU A 166 -12.01 3.68 -13.70
CA LEU A 166 -13.27 3.96 -13.01
C LEU A 166 -13.95 5.23 -13.53
N PHE A 167 -13.15 6.21 -14.00
CA PHE A 167 -13.62 7.51 -14.48
C PHE A 167 -12.95 7.90 -15.81
N PRO A 168 -13.24 7.18 -16.91
CA PRO A 168 -12.65 7.51 -18.20
C PRO A 168 -13.00 8.93 -18.64
N GLY A 169 -12.04 9.65 -19.23
CA GLY A 169 -12.24 11.00 -19.73
C GLY A 169 -12.19 12.11 -18.68
N HIS A 170 -12.05 11.80 -17.38
CA HIS A 170 -11.85 12.83 -16.36
C HIS A 170 -10.52 13.55 -16.60
N ALA A 171 -10.57 14.90 -16.56
CA ALA A 171 -9.41 15.74 -16.83
C ALA A 171 -8.29 15.51 -15.81
N TYR A 172 -7.05 15.58 -16.26
CA TYR A 172 -5.89 15.51 -15.38
C TYR A 172 -5.72 16.80 -14.60
N THR A 173 -6.47 16.93 -13.52
CA THR A 173 -6.35 18.01 -12.52
C THR A 173 -6.29 17.43 -11.11
N GLY A 174 -5.70 18.15 -10.15
CA GLY A 174 -5.71 17.77 -8.75
C GLY A 174 -7.12 17.64 -8.20
N ALA A 175 -7.99 18.60 -8.53
CA ALA A 175 -9.40 18.60 -8.12
C ALA A 175 -10.18 17.38 -8.66
N SER A 176 -9.90 16.92 -9.88
CA SER A 176 -10.50 15.70 -10.41
C SER A 176 -10.00 14.47 -9.65
N LEU A 177 -8.69 14.38 -9.39
CA LEU A 177 -8.10 13.28 -8.65
C LEU A 177 -8.66 13.17 -7.22
N GLU A 178 -8.77 14.29 -6.51
CA GLU A 178 -9.33 14.33 -5.15
C GLU A 178 -10.80 13.88 -5.13
N ARG A 179 -11.61 14.37 -6.06
CA ARG A 179 -13.03 13.97 -6.21
C ARG A 179 -13.16 12.48 -6.54
N ASP A 180 -12.35 11.96 -7.45
CA ASP A 180 -12.39 10.57 -7.88
C ASP A 180 -11.94 9.63 -6.76
N PHE A 181 -10.92 10.03 -6.00
CA PHE A 181 -10.46 9.29 -4.82
C PHE A 181 -11.52 9.31 -3.70
N ALA A 182 -12.18 10.45 -3.47
CA ALA A 182 -13.30 10.53 -2.53
C ALA A 182 -14.45 9.58 -2.93
N ALA A 183 -14.77 9.47 -4.23
CA ALA A 183 -15.77 8.54 -4.73
C ALA A 183 -15.36 7.06 -4.50
N VAL A 184 -14.06 6.73 -4.56
CA VAL A 184 -13.55 5.40 -4.17
C VAL A 184 -13.81 5.14 -2.69
N LEU A 185 -13.51 6.09 -1.80
CA LEU A 185 -13.76 5.94 -0.36
C LEU A 185 -15.25 5.74 -0.07
N GLU A 186 -16.15 6.48 -0.73
CA GLU A 186 -17.59 6.29 -0.62
C GLU A 186 -18.07 4.93 -1.11
N ARG A 187 -17.51 4.44 -2.21
CA ARG A 187 -17.83 3.13 -2.78
C ARG A 187 -17.37 1.98 -1.88
N VAL A 188 -16.13 2.06 -1.38
CA VAL A 188 -15.48 0.97 -0.63
C VAL A 188 -15.89 1.00 0.84
N ARG A 189 -16.06 2.18 1.44
CA ARG A 189 -16.29 2.41 2.88
C ARG A 189 -15.32 1.59 3.72
N PRO A 190 -14.00 1.85 3.61
CA PRO A 190 -12.99 1.02 4.23
C PRO A 190 -12.99 1.16 5.76
N THR A 191 -12.77 0.06 6.46
CA THR A 191 -12.46 0.04 7.90
C THR A 191 -10.96 -0.02 8.16
N LEU A 192 -10.18 -0.38 7.12
CA LEU A 192 -8.72 -0.38 7.11
C LEU A 192 -8.23 0.13 5.76
N VAL A 193 -7.34 1.11 5.79
CA VAL A 193 -6.68 1.67 4.60
C VAL A 193 -5.18 1.43 4.70
N LEU A 194 -4.60 0.84 3.68
CA LEU A 194 -3.15 0.70 3.53
C LEU A 194 -2.69 1.61 2.40
N ALA A 195 -1.87 2.60 2.71
CA ALA A 195 -1.37 3.56 1.73
C ALA A 195 0.16 3.73 1.84
N PRO A 196 0.83 4.31 0.83
CA PRO A 196 2.25 4.60 0.93
C PRO A 196 2.58 5.50 2.12
N SER A 197 3.81 5.39 2.62
CA SER A 197 4.36 6.35 3.58
C SER A 197 4.67 7.67 2.87
N PRO A 198 4.39 8.83 3.49
CA PRO A 198 4.82 10.13 2.96
C PRO A 198 6.35 10.29 2.94
N ARG A 199 7.09 9.34 3.56
CA ARG A 199 8.56 9.27 3.55
C ARG A 199 9.12 8.47 2.39
N ASP A 200 8.28 7.86 1.55
CA ASP A 200 8.72 7.12 0.37
C ASP A 200 9.52 8.02 -0.59
N SER A 201 10.57 7.53 -1.21
CA SER A 201 11.40 8.34 -2.10
C SER A 201 10.75 8.63 -3.45
N HIS A 202 9.74 7.84 -3.87
CA HIS A 202 9.06 8.04 -5.14
C HIS A 202 8.02 9.19 -5.04
N PRO A 203 8.03 10.18 -5.97
CA PRO A 203 7.09 11.31 -5.91
C PRO A 203 5.62 10.94 -5.91
N ASP A 204 5.21 9.96 -6.73
CA ASP A 204 3.81 9.53 -6.82
C ASP A 204 3.37 8.78 -5.55
N HIS A 205 4.28 8.06 -4.88
CA HIS A 205 3.99 7.45 -3.57
C HIS A 205 3.72 8.51 -2.51
N ARG A 206 4.57 9.54 -2.45
CA ARG A 206 4.32 10.68 -1.55
C ARG A 206 3.01 11.38 -1.86
N ALA A 207 2.70 11.57 -3.15
CA ALA A 207 1.45 12.20 -3.57
C ALA A 207 0.22 11.36 -3.17
N ALA A 208 0.24 10.06 -3.40
CA ALA A 208 -0.82 9.14 -2.99
C ALA A 208 -0.97 9.09 -1.45
N ALA A 209 0.15 9.16 -0.71
CA ALA A 209 0.13 9.27 0.74
C ALA A 209 -0.58 10.55 1.20
N LEU A 210 -0.21 11.71 0.65
CA LEU A 210 -0.80 13.01 0.98
C LEU A 210 -2.29 13.07 0.60
N LEU A 211 -2.65 12.58 -0.58
CA LEU A 211 -4.04 12.46 -1.02
C LEU A 211 -4.87 11.63 -0.03
N THR A 212 -4.35 10.46 0.38
CA THR A 212 -5.04 9.58 1.33
C THR A 212 -5.15 10.22 2.71
N LEU A 213 -4.08 10.81 3.22
CA LEU A 213 -4.06 11.51 4.50
C LEU A 213 -5.09 12.65 4.52
N HIS A 214 -5.11 13.51 3.49
CA HIS A 214 -6.05 14.61 3.36
C HIS A 214 -7.51 14.11 3.31
N ALA A 215 -7.79 13.13 2.47
CA ALA A 215 -9.13 12.58 2.30
C ALA A 215 -9.67 11.91 3.58
N LEU A 216 -8.84 11.15 4.30
CA LEU A 216 -9.25 10.52 5.56
C LEU A 216 -9.33 11.52 6.72
N ALA A 217 -8.46 12.53 6.76
CA ALA A 217 -8.50 13.59 7.78
C ALA A 217 -9.81 14.39 7.68
N SER A 218 -10.21 14.78 6.47
CA SER A 218 -11.45 15.52 6.25
C SER A 218 -12.71 14.75 6.64
N ARG A 219 -12.61 13.40 6.73
CA ARG A 219 -13.68 12.49 7.14
C ARG A 219 -13.60 12.08 8.62
N GLY A 220 -12.53 12.47 9.34
CA GLY A 220 -12.27 12.01 10.71
C GLY A 220 -11.88 10.52 10.80
N GLU A 221 -11.40 9.91 9.71
CA GLU A 221 -11.17 8.46 9.56
C GLU A 221 -9.67 8.10 9.61
N LEU A 222 -8.78 8.99 10.06
CA LEU A 222 -7.31 8.74 10.10
C LEU A 222 -6.91 7.50 10.92
N SER A 223 -7.71 7.09 11.90
CA SER A 223 -7.45 5.88 12.70
C SER A 223 -7.44 4.60 11.87
N ALA A 224 -8.14 4.59 10.72
CA ALA A 224 -8.17 3.47 9.79
C ALA A 224 -6.87 3.31 8.96
N LEU A 225 -6.01 4.35 8.91
CA LEU A 225 -4.83 4.38 8.04
C LEU A 225 -3.63 3.66 8.67
N ARG A 226 -2.97 2.83 7.87
CA ARG A 226 -1.61 2.33 8.09
C ARG A 226 -0.78 2.57 6.84
N CYS A 227 0.49 2.90 7.05
CA CYS A 227 1.39 3.25 5.96
C CYS A 227 2.44 2.16 5.74
N TRP A 228 2.74 1.91 4.47
CA TRP A 228 3.78 1.00 3.99
C TRP A 228 4.80 1.76 3.13
N ILE A 229 5.93 1.14 2.77
CA ILE A 229 6.96 1.73 1.90
C ILE A 229 7.47 0.71 0.88
N VAL A 230 7.68 1.15 -0.37
CA VAL A 230 8.30 0.37 -1.45
C VAL A 230 9.63 0.96 -1.88
N HIS A 231 9.76 2.27 -1.99
CA HIS A 231 11.05 2.93 -2.29
C HIS A 231 11.68 3.45 -0.99
N GLY A 232 12.13 2.52 -0.14
CA GLY A 232 12.56 2.77 1.23
C GLY A 232 13.97 3.33 1.41
N GLY A 233 14.66 3.69 0.33
CA GLY A 233 16.01 4.23 0.34
C GLY A 233 17.00 3.41 -0.46
N GLU A 234 18.26 3.90 -0.54
CA GLU A 234 19.31 3.26 -1.32
C GLU A 234 19.60 1.83 -0.83
N GLY A 235 19.79 0.89 -1.77
CA GLY A 235 20.08 -0.51 -1.47
C GLY A 235 18.93 -1.33 -0.88
N TRP A 236 17.79 -0.72 -0.57
CA TRP A 236 16.64 -1.43 -0.01
C TRP A 236 15.66 -1.86 -1.12
N PRO A 237 14.95 -3.02 -0.98
CA PRO A 237 15.12 -4.04 0.06
C PRO A 237 16.43 -4.82 -0.09
N SER A 238 16.95 -5.34 1.04
CA SER A 238 18.21 -6.09 1.06
C SER A 238 18.00 -7.47 1.72
N PRO A 239 18.56 -8.56 1.19
CA PRO A 239 19.23 -8.65 -0.11
C PRO A 239 18.29 -8.37 -1.28
N ARG A 240 18.82 -7.82 -2.38
CA ARG A 240 18.00 -7.46 -3.56
C ARG A 240 17.86 -8.64 -4.51
N GLU A 241 17.25 -9.69 -4.00
CA GLU A 241 17.00 -10.96 -4.69
C GLU A 241 15.83 -11.71 -4.03
N LEU A 242 15.35 -12.77 -4.68
CA LEU A 242 14.39 -13.68 -4.07
C LEU A 242 15.02 -14.37 -2.86
N SER A 243 14.49 -14.11 -1.68
CA SER A 243 15.00 -14.69 -0.43
C SER A 243 13.83 -15.08 0.48
N PRO A 244 13.08 -16.15 0.11
CA PRO A 244 11.97 -16.64 0.90
C PRO A 244 12.47 -17.12 2.28
N GLY A 245 11.60 -17.04 3.27
CA GLY A 245 11.95 -17.42 4.64
C GLY A 245 12.72 -16.36 5.42
N LEU A 246 13.12 -15.23 4.81
CA LEU A 246 13.72 -14.12 5.52
C LEU A 246 12.70 -13.01 5.79
N PRO A 247 12.77 -12.31 6.93
CA PRO A 247 11.93 -11.15 7.16
C PRO A 247 12.32 -9.96 6.27
N LEU A 248 11.36 -9.07 6.00
CA LEU A 248 11.65 -7.80 5.35
C LEU A 248 12.42 -6.89 6.31
N MET A 249 13.63 -6.51 5.91
CA MET A 249 14.46 -5.60 6.69
C MET A 249 13.82 -4.21 6.78
N ARG A 250 14.07 -3.50 7.86
CA ARG A 250 13.61 -2.12 8.03
C ARG A 250 14.18 -1.23 6.92
N ALA A 251 13.31 -0.43 6.31
CA ALA A 251 13.73 0.54 5.31
C ALA A 251 14.53 1.70 5.94
N PRO A 252 15.64 2.15 5.34
CA PRO A 252 16.44 3.27 5.85
C PRO A 252 15.61 4.54 6.11
N LEU A 253 14.67 4.88 5.21
CA LEU A 253 13.80 6.06 5.37
C LEU A 253 12.81 5.94 6.54
N LEU A 254 12.66 4.75 7.12
CA LEU A 254 11.81 4.48 8.28
C LEU A 254 12.61 4.11 9.55
N GLU A 255 13.92 4.42 9.59
CA GLU A 255 14.79 4.03 10.71
C GLU A 255 14.24 4.45 12.08
N ARG A 256 13.68 5.67 12.17
CA ARG A 256 13.14 6.24 13.40
C ARG A 256 11.62 6.14 13.53
N VAL A 257 10.97 5.46 12.60
CA VAL A 257 9.52 5.30 12.58
C VAL A 257 9.14 4.00 13.29
N PRO A 258 8.21 4.01 14.26
CA PRO A 258 7.68 2.79 14.84
C PRO A 258 6.99 1.94 13.77
N LEU A 259 7.43 0.69 13.62
CA LEU A 259 6.88 -0.28 12.68
C LEU A 259 6.28 -1.46 13.43
N ALA A 260 5.19 -1.98 12.90
CA ALA A 260 4.62 -3.26 13.27
C ALA A 260 4.81 -4.24 12.11
N PRO A 261 5.49 -5.38 12.33
CA PRO A 261 5.56 -6.45 11.35
C PRO A 261 4.22 -7.18 11.27
N PHE A 262 3.90 -7.65 10.07
CA PHE A 262 2.79 -8.56 9.80
C PHE A 262 3.37 -9.85 9.23
N GLU A 263 3.32 -10.91 10.04
CA GLU A 263 3.91 -12.20 9.71
C GLU A 263 3.09 -12.93 8.66
N LEU A 264 3.76 -13.45 7.63
CA LEU A 264 3.20 -14.31 6.60
C LEU A 264 3.48 -15.78 6.94
N THR A 265 2.50 -16.63 6.72
CA THR A 265 2.72 -18.08 6.66
C THR A 265 3.47 -18.45 5.38
N PRO A 266 4.14 -19.61 5.32
CA PRO A 266 4.80 -20.08 4.09
C PRO A 266 3.85 -20.11 2.88
N ALA A 267 2.59 -20.52 3.07
CA ALA A 267 1.59 -20.53 1.99
C ALA A 267 1.22 -19.10 1.51
N GLU A 268 1.20 -18.12 2.41
CA GLU A 268 0.98 -16.70 2.04
C GLU A 268 2.19 -16.13 1.31
N GLU A 269 3.40 -16.50 1.68
CA GLU A 269 4.63 -16.13 1.00
C GLU A 269 4.69 -16.73 -0.41
N ASP A 270 4.34 -18.02 -0.57
CA ASP A 270 4.27 -18.70 -1.87
C ASP A 270 3.25 -18.03 -2.80
N LEU A 271 2.06 -17.69 -2.28
CA LEU A 271 1.04 -17.01 -3.07
C LEU A 271 1.44 -15.57 -3.41
N LYS A 272 2.15 -14.87 -2.52
CA LYS A 272 2.77 -13.57 -2.82
C LYS A 272 3.78 -13.70 -3.96
N LEU A 273 4.63 -14.72 -3.96
CA LEU A 273 5.56 -14.99 -5.06
C LEU A 273 4.83 -15.24 -6.38
N ALA A 274 3.73 -16.01 -6.35
CA ALA A 274 2.92 -16.25 -7.54
C ALA A 274 2.29 -14.93 -8.08
N ALA A 275 1.80 -14.07 -7.19
CA ALA A 275 1.26 -12.76 -7.54
C ALA A 275 2.35 -11.82 -8.11
N VAL A 276 3.55 -11.77 -7.53
CA VAL A 276 4.69 -11.01 -8.09
C VAL A 276 5.04 -11.50 -9.49
N ARG A 277 5.00 -12.81 -9.74
CA ARG A 277 5.26 -13.39 -11.06
C ARG A 277 4.19 -13.08 -12.10
N ALA A 278 3.03 -12.60 -11.70
CA ALA A 278 1.98 -12.15 -12.60
C ALA A 278 2.24 -10.75 -13.21
N TYR A 279 3.40 -10.13 -12.91
CA TYR A 279 3.87 -8.88 -13.49
C TYR A 279 5.05 -9.07 -14.47
N PRO A 280 4.90 -9.82 -15.58
CA PRO A 280 6.00 -10.10 -16.50
C PRO A 280 6.63 -8.83 -17.09
N THR A 281 5.86 -7.77 -17.33
CA THR A 281 6.41 -6.51 -17.82
C THR A 281 7.41 -5.92 -16.84
N GLN A 282 7.06 -5.88 -15.56
CA GLN A 282 7.92 -5.33 -14.50
C GLN A 282 9.12 -6.25 -14.20
N LEU A 283 8.91 -7.57 -14.22
CA LEU A 283 9.99 -8.53 -14.00
C LEU A 283 11.04 -8.49 -15.09
N THR A 284 10.72 -8.07 -16.31
CA THR A 284 11.71 -7.91 -17.38
C THR A 284 12.79 -6.90 -17.01
N THR A 285 12.46 -5.86 -16.25
CA THR A 285 13.37 -4.76 -15.92
C THR A 285 13.75 -4.69 -14.46
N LEU A 286 12.88 -5.15 -13.56
CA LEU A 286 12.99 -4.94 -12.12
C LEU A 286 12.95 -6.25 -11.30
N ALA A 287 13.18 -7.42 -11.92
CA ALA A 287 13.06 -8.70 -11.25
C ALA A 287 13.79 -8.76 -9.89
N PRO A 288 15.06 -8.36 -9.74
CA PRO A 288 15.74 -8.40 -8.44
C PRO A 288 15.05 -7.52 -7.38
N PHE A 289 14.46 -6.41 -7.80
CA PHE A 289 13.74 -5.51 -6.90
C PHE A 289 12.39 -6.08 -6.46
N LEU A 290 11.55 -6.50 -7.40
CA LEU A 290 10.23 -7.03 -7.09
C LEU A 290 10.32 -8.31 -6.25
N LEU A 291 11.19 -9.24 -6.65
CA LEU A 291 11.37 -10.52 -5.96
C LEU A 291 11.92 -10.35 -4.53
N ALA A 292 12.64 -9.26 -4.27
CA ALA A 292 13.16 -8.94 -2.94
C ALA A 292 12.06 -8.60 -1.91
N PHE A 293 10.81 -8.38 -2.31
CA PHE A 293 9.67 -8.19 -1.43
C PHE A 293 8.97 -9.50 -1.03
N VAL A 294 9.37 -10.62 -1.61
CA VAL A 294 8.88 -11.94 -1.17
C VAL A 294 9.63 -12.31 0.10
N ARG A 295 8.99 -12.09 1.24
CA ARG A 295 9.56 -12.19 2.60
C ARG A 295 8.51 -12.73 3.56
N THR A 296 8.96 -13.22 4.71
CA THR A 296 8.08 -13.70 5.78
C THR A 296 7.31 -12.59 6.48
N THR A 297 7.63 -11.32 6.22
CA THR A 297 6.95 -10.17 6.85
C THR A 297 6.62 -9.08 5.86
N GLU A 298 5.50 -8.40 6.11
CA GLU A 298 5.16 -7.06 5.63
C GLU A 298 5.26 -6.10 6.82
N SER A 299 5.49 -4.81 6.60
CA SER A 299 5.71 -3.86 7.70
C SER A 299 4.88 -2.60 7.52
N PHE A 300 4.23 -2.19 8.59
CA PHE A 300 3.34 -1.03 8.59
C PHE A 300 3.72 -0.04 9.70
N SER A 301 3.48 1.25 9.43
CA SER A 301 3.53 2.31 10.43
C SER A 301 2.15 2.91 10.64
N ALA A 302 1.94 3.62 11.76
CA ALA A 302 0.81 4.52 11.89
C ALA A 302 0.89 5.66 10.86
N ALA A 303 -0.23 6.35 10.61
CA ALA A 303 -0.27 7.63 9.90
C ALA A 303 0.64 8.64 10.63
N GLN A 304 1.51 9.35 9.90
CA GLN A 304 2.47 10.31 10.43
C GLN A 304 2.34 11.66 9.75
#